data_3a81a271ec2e395217c2bb06017da932
#
_entry.id   3a81a271ec2e395217c2bb06017da932
#
_cell.length_a   1.000
_cell.length_b   1.000
_cell.length_c   1.000
_cell.angle_alpha   90.00
_cell.angle_beta   90.00
_cell.angle_gamma   90.00
#
_symmetry.space_group_name_H-M   'P 1'
#
loop_
_entity.id
_entity.type
_entity.pdbx_description
1 polymer ?
#
loop_
_entity_poly.entity_id
_entity_poly.type
_entity_poly.pdbx_seq_one_letter_code
_entity_poly.pdbx_strand_id
1 'polypeptide(L)'
;NDYQFSVPSTILMVQKDCLDAFFEKNKLTDNRTSYTASYNKNSTGVKNAYTFYNISNLVTAMYKNKGKSENWNKVVLVPVTLTTSTQNNSTVITKINHDMQLTSTRLIKATDDPDKDYTTKDGKRVATGPVQIKVIYSKFKE
;
A
#
# COMPACT_ATOMS: atom_id res chain seq x y z
N ASN A 1 31.45 5.76 -7.20
CA ASN A 1 30.60 4.63 -6.87
C ASN A 1 29.30 5.17 -6.29
N ASP A 2 28.29 5.34 -7.13
CA ASP A 2 26.96 5.68 -6.68
C ASP A 2 26.35 4.43 -6.02
N TYR A 3 26.34 4.42 -4.69
CA TYR A 3 25.60 3.41 -3.94
C TYR A 3 24.11 3.65 -4.16
N GLN A 4 23.53 2.99 -5.14
CA GLN A 4 22.10 2.97 -5.29
C GLN A 4 21.51 1.96 -4.30
N PHE A 5 20.80 2.46 -3.29
CA PHE A 5 19.99 1.61 -2.45
C PHE A 5 18.88 0.95 -3.28
N SER A 6 18.69 -0.34 -3.12
CA SER A 6 17.59 -1.04 -3.76
C SER A 6 16.24 -0.55 -3.20
N VAL A 7 15.22 -0.53 -4.06
CA VAL A 7 13.85 -0.23 -3.64
C VAL A 7 13.28 -1.45 -2.92
N PRO A 8 12.55 -1.30 -1.80
CA PRO A 8 11.88 -2.41 -1.14
C PRO A 8 10.99 -3.19 -2.12
N SER A 9 11.13 -4.50 -2.15
CA SER A 9 10.33 -5.35 -3.06
C SER A 9 8.86 -5.39 -2.66
N THR A 10 8.59 -5.23 -1.37
CA THR A 10 7.23 -5.30 -0.82
C THR A 10 7.06 -4.27 0.29
N ILE A 11 5.89 -3.62 0.28
CA ILE A 11 5.46 -2.73 1.37
C ILE A 11 4.19 -3.30 2.00
N LEU A 12 4.19 -3.35 3.32
CA LEU A 12 3.02 -3.57 4.16
C LEU A 12 2.34 -2.24 4.42
N MET A 13 1.04 -2.16 4.21
CA MET A 13 0.17 -1.11 4.72
C MET A 13 -0.66 -1.69 5.86
N VAL A 14 -0.57 -1.10 7.03
CA VAL A 14 -1.27 -1.57 8.22
C VAL A 14 -1.90 -0.40 8.96
N GLN A 15 -3.10 -0.60 9.51
CA GLN A 15 -3.74 0.40 10.37
C GLN A 15 -2.84 0.68 11.57
N LYS A 16 -2.63 1.96 11.91
CA LYS A 16 -1.63 2.35 12.90
C LYS A 16 -1.83 1.68 14.25
N ASP A 17 -3.07 1.55 14.71
CA ASP A 17 -3.39 0.90 15.98
C ASP A 17 -3.15 -0.62 16.00
N CYS A 18 -2.93 -1.21 14.82
CA CYS A 18 -2.68 -2.65 14.67
C CYS A 18 -1.21 -2.98 14.43
N LEU A 19 -0.33 -1.98 14.30
CA LEU A 19 1.07 -2.15 13.88
C LEU A 19 1.85 -3.05 14.84
N ASP A 20 1.86 -2.73 16.12
CA ASP A 20 2.64 -3.46 17.11
C ASP A 20 2.15 -4.91 17.21
N ALA A 21 0.84 -5.11 17.34
CA ALA A 21 0.25 -6.44 17.39
C ALA A 21 0.44 -7.25 16.11
N PHE A 22 0.65 -6.60 14.97
CA PHE A 22 0.92 -7.27 13.70
C PHE A 22 2.26 -8.01 13.76
N PHE A 23 3.31 -7.34 14.20
CA PHE A 23 4.65 -7.93 14.26
C PHE A 23 4.86 -8.80 15.52
N GLU A 24 4.43 -8.37 16.70
CA GLU A 24 4.56 -9.13 17.94
C GLU A 24 3.88 -10.49 17.87
N LYS A 25 2.73 -10.57 17.21
CA LYS A 25 1.96 -11.82 17.08
C LYS A 25 2.22 -12.55 15.76
N ASN A 26 3.26 -12.17 15.00
CA ASN A 26 3.58 -12.75 13.70
C ASN A 26 2.35 -12.90 12.78
N LYS A 27 1.51 -11.86 12.70
CA LYS A 27 0.30 -11.90 11.88
C LYS A 27 0.63 -11.88 10.39
N LEU A 28 -0.24 -12.47 9.60
CA LEU A 28 -0.30 -12.29 8.16
C LEU A 28 -1.32 -11.20 7.81
N THR A 29 -1.29 -10.72 6.57
CA THR A 29 -2.28 -9.75 6.09
C THR A 29 -3.67 -10.37 6.08
N ASP A 30 -4.64 -9.61 6.58
CA ASP A 30 -6.04 -10.03 6.71
C ASP A 30 -6.97 -9.39 5.67
N ASN A 31 -6.42 -8.55 4.77
CA ASN A 31 -7.18 -7.77 3.78
C ASN A 31 -8.33 -6.94 4.42
N ARG A 32 -8.13 -6.53 5.66
CA ARG A 32 -9.06 -5.70 6.42
C ARG A 32 -8.33 -4.60 7.18
N THR A 33 -7.33 -4.94 7.99
CA THR A 33 -6.50 -3.99 8.76
C THR A 33 -5.09 -3.88 8.20
N SER A 34 -4.73 -4.82 7.32
CA SER A 34 -3.39 -4.93 6.74
C SER A 34 -3.42 -5.48 5.32
N TYR A 35 -2.54 -4.94 4.49
CA TYR A 35 -2.38 -5.28 3.07
C TYR A 35 -0.90 -5.27 2.69
N THR A 36 -0.51 -6.07 1.72
CA THR A 36 0.81 -5.98 1.09
C THR A 36 0.69 -5.57 -0.37
N ALA A 37 1.68 -4.84 -0.85
CA ALA A 37 1.84 -4.51 -2.25
C ALA A 37 3.28 -4.71 -2.68
N SER A 38 3.46 -5.34 -3.84
CA SER A 38 4.78 -5.52 -4.45
C SER A 38 5.13 -4.34 -5.33
N TYR A 39 6.42 -4.04 -5.41
CA TYR A 39 6.95 -3.01 -6.29
C TYR A 39 6.75 -3.37 -7.76
N ASN A 40 6.10 -2.51 -8.50
CA ASN A 40 5.87 -2.68 -9.91
C ASN A 40 6.93 -1.93 -10.72
N LYS A 41 7.89 -2.67 -11.28
CA LYS A 41 8.97 -2.11 -12.09
C LYS A 41 8.64 -2.02 -13.58
N ASN A 42 8.00 -3.04 -14.15
CA ASN A 42 8.00 -3.27 -15.60
C ASN A 42 6.66 -3.63 -16.23
N SER A 43 5.56 -3.70 -15.49
CA SER A 43 4.32 -4.23 -16.04
C SER A 43 3.35 -3.14 -16.53
N THR A 44 2.28 -3.59 -17.15
CA THR A 44 1.11 -2.77 -17.48
C THR A 44 0.54 -2.12 -16.22
N GLY A 45 0.33 -0.83 -16.24
CA GLY A 45 -0.17 -0.06 -15.11
C GLY A 45 0.78 1.05 -14.66
N VAL A 46 0.66 1.46 -13.41
CA VAL A 46 1.51 2.53 -12.86
C VAL A 46 2.89 1.94 -12.56
N LYS A 47 3.90 2.39 -13.33
CA LYS A 47 5.29 1.97 -13.13
C LYS A 47 5.90 2.63 -11.90
N ASN A 48 6.88 1.97 -11.30
CA ASN A 48 7.60 2.46 -10.13
C ASN A 48 6.66 2.79 -8.96
N ALA A 49 5.69 1.93 -8.73
CA ALA A 49 4.65 2.15 -7.73
C ALA A 49 4.32 0.87 -6.94
N TYR A 50 3.72 1.08 -5.78
CA TYR A 50 3.06 0.03 -5.01
C TYR A 50 1.56 0.27 -5.10
N THR A 51 0.79 -0.73 -5.51
CA THR A 51 -0.65 -0.61 -5.66
C THR A 51 -1.37 -1.55 -4.70
N PHE A 52 -2.19 -0.98 -3.84
CA PHE A 52 -3.05 -1.72 -2.93
C PHE A 52 -4.46 -1.78 -3.52
N TYR A 53 -5.01 -2.97 -3.64
CA TYR A 53 -6.32 -3.21 -4.22
C TYR A 53 -7.36 -3.52 -3.15
N ASN A 54 -8.61 -3.22 -3.43
CA ASN A 54 -9.76 -3.59 -2.60
C ASN A 54 -9.67 -3.12 -1.13
N ILE A 55 -9.18 -1.91 -0.91
CA ILE A 55 -8.97 -1.33 0.43
C ILE A 55 -10.28 -0.86 1.10
N SER A 56 -11.44 -1.12 0.52
CA SER A 56 -12.74 -0.74 1.08
C SER A 56 -12.98 -1.29 2.49
N ASN A 57 -12.51 -2.52 2.75
CA ASN A 57 -12.60 -3.13 4.07
C ASN A 57 -11.75 -2.38 5.11
N LEU A 58 -10.56 -1.89 4.70
CA LEU A 58 -9.72 -1.06 5.56
C LEU A 58 -10.42 0.24 5.92
N VAL A 59 -10.94 0.95 4.91
CA VAL A 59 -11.66 2.21 5.12
C VAL A 59 -12.86 2.01 6.03
N THR A 60 -13.62 0.92 5.83
CA THR A 60 -14.75 0.56 6.68
C THR A 60 -14.32 0.27 8.11
N ALA A 61 -13.23 -0.49 8.31
CA ALA A 61 -12.70 -0.81 9.64
C ALA A 61 -12.23 0.46 10.37
N MET A 62 -11.54 1.36 9.64
CA MET A 62 -11.11 2.65 10.16
C MET A 62 -12.32 3.50 10.57
N TYR A 63 -13.33 3.61 9.72
CA TYR A 63 -14.53 4.40 10.02
C TYR A 63 -15.29 3.88 11.24
N LYS A 64 -15.39 2.56 11.42
CA LYS A 64 -16.01 1.94 12.61
C LYS A 64 -15.25 2.27 13.91
N ASN A 65 -13.98 2.61 13.81
CA ASN A 65 -13.13 3.02 14.93
C ASN A 65 -13.06 4.54 15.11
N LYS A 66 -13.80 5.30 14.31
CA LYS A 66 -13.88 6.76 14.43
C LYS A 66 -14.27 7.17 15.85
N GLY A 67 -13.44 8.03 16.44
CA GLY A 67 -13.63 8.52 17.80
C GLY A 67 -13.20 7.58 18.93
N LYS A 68 -12.71 6.35 18.62
CA LYS A 68 -12.20 5.40 19.62
C LYS A 68 -10.69 5.50 19.81
N SER A 69 -9.97 6.02 18.83
CA SER A 69 -8.52 6.22 18.85
C SER A 69 -8.17 7.48 18.07
N GLU A 70 -7.13 8.17 18.51
CA GLU A 70 -6.55 9.31 17.76
C GLU A 70 -5.94 8.87 16.41
N ASN A 71 -5.68 7.59 16.25
CA ASN A 71 -5.07 7.02 15.04
C ASN A 71 -6.07 6.30 14.13
N TRP A 72 -7.37 6.42 14.41
CA TRP A 72 -8.42 5.68 13.69
C TRP A 72 -8.35 5.80 12.16
N ASN A 73 -7.87 6.93 11.66
CA ASN A 73 -7.76 7.25 10.23
C ASN A 73 -6.32 7.22 9.71
N LYS A 74 -5.38 6.60 10.45
CA LYS A 74 -3.98 6.56 10.07
C LYS A 74 -3.57 5.15 9.68
N VAL A 75 -2.78 5.05 8.62
CA VAL A 75 -2.08 3.83 8.20
C VAL A 75 -0.58 4.07 8.23
N VAL A 76 0.16 2.99 8.41
CA VAL A 76 1.63 3.00 8.35
C VAL A 76 2.06 2.14 7.18
N LEU A 77 3.03 2.62 6.43
CA LEU A 77 3.68 1.88 5.36
C LEU A 77 5.04 1.39 5.87
N VAL A 78 5.27 0.08 5.81
CA VAL A 78 6.48 -0.56 6.32
C VAL A 78 7.10 -1.42 5.23
N PRO A 79 8.39 -1.23 4.89
CA PRO A 79 9.11 -2.17 4.06
C PRO A 79 9.18 -3.54 4.75
N VAL A 80 8.84 -4.59 4.03
CA VAL A 80 8.80 -5.97 4.56
C VAL A 80 9.39 -6.98 3.60
N THR A 81 9.87 -8.08 4.17
CA THR A 81 10.23 -9.30 3.44
C THR A 81 9.20 -10.38 3.71
N LEU A 82 8.85 -11.13 2.67
CA LEU A 82 7.90 -12.23 2.74
C LEU A 82 8.64 -13.56 2.75
N THR A 83 8.33 -14.41 3.71
CA THR A 83 8.71 -15.82 3.68
C THR A 83 7.56 -16.61 3.10
N THR A 84 7.84 -17.43 2.11
CA THR A 84 6.85 -18.24 1.42
C THR A 84 7.17 -19.72 1.54
N SER A 85 6.15 -20.57 1.49
CA SER A 85 6.26 -22.01 1.36
C SER A 85 5.43 -22.48 0.16
N THR A 86 5.99 -23.38 -0.61
CA THR A 86 5.29 -23.97 -1.78
C THR A 86 4.90 -25.39 -1.47
N GLN A 87 3.60 -25.68 -1.53
CA GLN A 87 3.03 -27.02 -1.41
C GLN A 87 2.02 -27.22 -2.52
N ASN A 88 2.07 -28.39 -3.19
CA ASN A 88 1.14 -28.75 -4.25
C ASN A 88 0.98 -27.65 -5.33
N ASN A 89 2.08 -27.09 -5.82
CA ASN A 89 2.12 -25.99 -6.79
C ASN A 89 1.45 -24.68 -6.34
N SER A 90 1.11 -24.55 -5.07
CA SER A 90 0.60 -23.32 -4.48
C SER A 90 1.62 -22.70 -3.56
N THR A 91 1.94 -21.41 -3.80
CA THR A 91 2.84 -20.65 -2.94
C THR A 91 2.02 -19.82 -1.96
N VAL A 92 2.27 -20.01 -0.68
CA VAL A 92 1.60 -19.28 0.41
C VAL A 92 2.62 -18.50 1.22
N ILE A 93 2.22 -17.31 1.67
CA ILE A 93 3.02 -16.50 2.59
C ILE A 93 2.88 -17.10 3.98
N THR A 94 4.01 -17.43 4.60
CA THR A 94 4.06 -18.03 5.94
C THR A 94 4.52 -17.04 7.01
N LYS A 95 5.25 -15.99 6.62
CA LYS A 95 5.73 -14.98 7.55
C LYS A 95 5.96 -13.65 6.84
N ILE A 96 5.74 -12.55 7.57
CA ILE A 96 6.03 -11.19 7.16
C ILE A 96 6.95 -10.56 8.21
N ASN A 97 8.15 -10.18 7.78
CA ASN A 97 9.16 -9.58 8.65
C ASN A 97 9.49 -8.16 8.20
N HIS A 98 10.00 -7.34 9.09
CA HIS A 98 10.62 -6.08 8.69
C HIS A 98 11.73 -6.33 7.67
N ASP A 99 11.81 -5.47 6.66
CA ASP A 99 12.95 -5.48 5.75
C ASP A 99 14.16 -4.87 6.48
N MET A 100 15.13 -5.73 6.78
CA MET A 100 16.38 -5.34 7.46
C MET A 100 17.51 -5.03 6.47
N GLN A 101 17.22 -5.06 5.17
CA GLN A 101 18.20 -4.68 4.14
C GLN A 101 18.32 -3.16 4.07
N LEU A 102 19.46 -2.69 3.58
CA LEU A 102 19.66 -1.27 3.27
C LEU A 102 18.88 -0.91 1.99
N THR A 103 17.56 -0.94 2.09
CA THR A 103 16.66 -0.49 1.04
C THR A 103 16.19 0.92 1.34
N SER A 104 15.98 1.70 0.31
CA SER A 104 15.45 3.06 0.46
C SER A 104 14.45 3.35 -0.63
N THR A 105 13.33 3.93 -0.25
CA THR A 105 12.38 4.48 -1.21
C THR A 105 11.93 5.85 -0.76
N ARG A 106 11.91 6.77 -1.69
CA ARG A 106 11.33 8.10 -1.49
C ARG A 106 9.94 8.11 -2.11
N LEU A 107 8.94 8.15 -1.28
CA LEU A 107 7.58 8.40 -1.76
C LEU A 107 7.50 9.86 -2.23
N ILE A 108 7.02 10.05 -3.44
CA ILE A 108 6.83 11.40 -3.98
C ILE A 108 5.70 12.04 -3.17
N LYS A 109 5.92 13.18 -2.58
CA LYS A 109 4.89 13.93 -1.84
C LYS A 109 3.89 14.54 -2.84
N ALA A 110 2.60 14.49 -2.53
CA ALA A 110 1.60 15.22 -3.29
C ALA A 110 1.99 16.71 -3.30
N THR A 111 2.04 17.30 -4.48
CA THR A 111 2.11 18.75 -4.59
C THR A 111 0.69 19.25 -4.69
N ASP A 112 0.32 20.21 -3.84
CA ASP A 112 -0.98 20.91 -3.89
C ASP A 112 -1.09 21.86 -5.09
N ASP A 113 -0.27 21.63 -6.12
CA ASP A 113 -0.19 22.47 -7.31
C ASP A 113 -1.10 21.88 -8.40
N PRO A 114 -2.30 22.44 -8.61
CA PRO A 114 -3.23 21.94 -9.61
C PRO A 114 -2.71 22.08 -11.05
N ASP A 115 -1.69 22.93 -11.28
CA ASP A 115 -1.11 23.13 -12.60
C ASP A 115 -0.10 22.02 -12.97
N LYS A 116 0.25 21.17 -12.03
CA LYS A 116 1.09 20.00 -12.28
C LYS A 116 0.33 18.71 -12.59
N ASP A 117 -0.98 18.77 -12.65
CA ASP A 117 -1.77 17.69 -13.22
C ASP A 117 -1.46 17.58 -14.71
N TYR A 118 -1.01 16.43 -15.15
CA TYR A 118 -0.84 16.22 -16.58
C TYR A 118 -2.03 15.45 -17.17
N THR A 119 -2.36 15.84 -18.39
CA THR A 119 -3.37 15.14 -19.18
C THR A 119 -2.68 14.07 -20.01
N THR A 120 -3.13 12.83 -19.92
CA THR A 120 -2.65 11.76 -20.79
C THR A 120 -3.00 12.03 -22.24
N LYS A 121 -2.33 11.35 -23.19
CA LYS A 121 -2.61 11.47 -24.64
C LYS A 121 -4.08 11.19 -24.97
N ASP A 122 -4.80 10.48 -24.11
CA ASP A 122 -6.22 10.16 -24.27
C ASP A 122 -7.14 11.22 -23.63
N GLY A 123 -6.63 12.40 -23.31
CA GLY A 123 -7.40 13.49 -22.71
C GLY A 123 -7.82 13.25 -21.26
N LYS A 124 -7.33 12.22 -20.62
CA LYS A 124 -7.68 11.88 -19.25
C LYS A 124 -6.77 12.62 -18.27
N ARG A 125 -7.36 13.41 -17.40
CA ARG A 125 -6.63 14.09 -16.35
C ARG A 125 -6.10 13.07 -15.34
N VAL A 126 -4.81 13.06 -15.12
CA VAL A 126 -4.16 12.20 -14.12
C VAL A 126 -3.55 13.11 -13.08
N ALA A 127 -4.04 13.01 -11.85
CA ALA A 127 -3.44 13.70 -10.73
C ALA A 127 -1.99 13.22 -10.57
N THR A 128 -1.05 14.14 -10.56
CA THR A 128 0.38 13.87 -10.38
C THR A 128 0.77 13.72 -8.91
N GLY A 129 -0.19 13.47 -8.07
CA GLY A 129 0.06 13.15 -6.66
C GLY A 129 0.62 11.74 -6.49
N PRO A 130 1.49 11.53 -5.51
CA PRO A 130 2.14 10.25 -5.26
C PRO A 130 1.19 9.23 -4.63
N VAL A 131 0.16 9.69 -3.95
CA VAL A 131 -0.89 8.85 -3.39
C VAL A 131 -2.17 9.08 -4.16
N GLN A 132 -2.52 8.12 -5.00
CA GLN A 132 -3.78 8.13 -5.74
C GLN A 132 -4.76 7.16 -5.10
N ILE A 133 -5.94 7.64 -4.77
CA ILE A 133 -7.03 6.79 -4.28
C ILE A 133 -8.12 6.78 -5.36
N LYS A 134 -8.32 5.61 -5.97
CA LYS A 134 -9.39 5.40 -6.95
C LYS A 134 -10.59 4.81 -6.27
N VAL A 135 -11.71 5.52 -6.27
CA VAL A 135 -13.00 5.05 -5.74
C VAL A 135 -13.92 4.72 -6.90
N ILE A 136 -14.45 3.50 -6.93
CA ILE A 136 -15.47 3.06 -7.86
C ILE A 136 -16.74 2.83 -7.05
N TYR A 137 -17.81 3.54 -7.38
CA TYR A 137 -19.10 3.39 -6.68
C TYR A 137 -20.25 3.29 -7.69
N SER A 138 -21.31 2.63 -7.29
CA SER A 138 -22.60 2.63 -8.03
C SER A 138 -23.66 3.32 -7.18
N LYS A 139 -24.45 4.17 -7.82
CA LYS A 139 -25.61 4.81 -7.19
C LYS A 139 -26.87 4.25 -7.87
N PHE A 140 -27.78 3.71 -7.07
CA PHE A 140 -29.10 3.39 -7.57
C PHE A 140 -29.85 4.70 -7.84
N LYS A 141 -30.45 4.84 -9.01
CA LYS A 141 -31.47 5.87 -9.25
C LYS A 141 -32.72 5.46 -8.51
N GLU A 142 -33.17 6.31 -7.62
CA GLU A 142 -34.54 6.25 -7.10
C GLU A 142 -35.53 6.59 -8.21
#